data_174e87f281bb0c2bb8f282e388bb7e62
#
_entry.id   174e87f281bb0c2bb8f282e388bb7e62
#
_cell.length_a   1.000
_cell.length_b   1.000
_cell.length_c   1.000
_cell.angle_alpha   90.00
_cell.angle_beta   90.00
_cell.angle_gamma   90.00
#
_symmetry.space_group_name_H-M   'P 1'
#
loop_
_entity.id
_entity.type
_entity.pdbx_description
1 polymer ?
#
loop_
_entity_poly.entity_id
_entity_poly.type
_entity_poly.pdbx_seq_one_letter_code
_entity_poly.pdbx_strand_id
1 'polypeptide(L)'
;GLAGSLMTDPMALLAPFMDSFSGDPQAALTSAIGSGFRGSTFSIQMPLRANAQGRYDAAEFLTAGGVFGAITATSPGSYITTDLSRIDRINIASDDSMSYESRLTGSLNKPRWYGTGVLLPTGEVMVFSGADRDEVLLPGSGSAILDTELYDPKTETWRVMARQHNPRTYHNTAMLLPDGRVLVGGHSPINTGYAFSLDLTALGLSPNQGRDPSFELYSPPYMYA
;
A
#
# COMPACT_ATOMS: atom_id res chain seq x y z
N GLY A 1 -22.35 26.36 0.80
CA GLY A 1 -22.62 25.06 0.40
C GLY A 1 -21.74 24.03 1.08
N LEU A 2 -21.97 22.77 0.81
CA LEU A 2 -21.26 21.60 1.38
C LEU A 2 -19.73 21.69 1.29
N ALA A 3 -19.20 22.29 0.22
CA ALA A 3 -17.75 22.40 0.02
C ALA A 3 -17.04 23.31 1.04
N GLY A 4 -17.72 24.33 1.56
CA GLY A 4 -17.13 25.25 2.55
C GLY A 4 -17.06 24.65 3.96
N SER A 5 -17.98 23.75 4.30
CA SER A 5 -18.00 23.06 5.59
C SER A 5 -16.93 21.97 5.69
N LEU A 6 -16.61 21.33 4.56
CA LEU A 6 -15.58 20.28 4.46
C LEU A 6 -14.15 20.80 4.65
N MET A 7 -13.92 22.11 4.41
CA MET A 7 -12.59 22.71 4.56
C MET A 7 -12.28 23.19 5.99
N THR A 8 -13.29 23.30 6.84
CA THR A 8 -13.13 23.84 8.20
C THR A 8 -13.17 22.79 9.30
N ASP A 9 -13.69 21.61 9.01
CA ASP A 9 -13.76 20.50 9.99
C ASP A 9 -13.54 19.14 9.30
N PRO A 10 -12.33 18.59 9.38
CA PRO A 10 -12.04 17.24 8.87
C PRO A 10 -12.92 16.15 9.52
N MET A 11 -13.43 16.40 10.74
CA MET A 11 -14.31 15.46 11.43
C MET A 11 -15.72 15.45 10.85
N ALA A 12 -16.15 16.51 10.17
CA ALA A 12 -17.45 16.55 9.50
C ALA A 12 -17.56 15.53 8.34
N LEU A 13 -16.42 15.14 7.75
CA LEU A 13 -16.34 14.04 6.77
C LEU A 13 -16.61 12.68 7.39
N LEU A 14 -16.26 12.51 8.65
CA LEU A 14 -16.41 11.25 9.40
C LEU A 14 -17.77 11.15 10.09
N ALA A 15 -18.50 12.27 10.23
CA ALA A 15 -19.78 12.33 10.95
C ALA A 15 -20.80 11.28 10.47
N PRO A 16 -21.05 11.07 9.16
CA PRO A 16 -21.97 10.05 8.68
C PRO A 16 -21.56 8.63 9.04
N PHE A 17 -20.27 8.41 9.26
CA PHE A 17 -19.72 7.11 9.67
C PHE A 17 -19.72 6.96 11.18
N MET A 18 -19.50 8.03 11.91
CA MET A 18 -19.57 8.05 13.38
C MET A 18 -20.97 7.72 13.90
N ASP A 19 -22.00 8.19 13.19
CA ASP A 19 -23.39 7.91 13.55
C ASP A 19 -23.80 6.45 13.35
N SER A 20 -23.09 5.71 12.51
CA SER A 20 -23.33 4.28 12.29
C SER A 20 -22.67 3.36 13.34
N PHE A 21 -21.80 3.91 14.19
CA PHE A 21 -21.12 3.19 15.25
C PHE A 21 -21.63 3.63 16.62
N SER A 22 -22.60 2.90 17.16
CA SER A 22 -23.13 3.17 18.50
C SER A 22 -22.09 2.76 19.56
N GLY A 23 -21.35 3.73 20.11
CA GLY A 23 -20.77 3.59 21.43
C GLY A 23 -19.26 3.83 21.62
N ASP A 24 -18.38 3.63 20.64
CA ASP A 24 -16.93 3.86 20.82
C ASP A 24 -16.33 4.64 19.64
N PRO A 25 -16.06 5.94 19.82
CA PRO A 25 -15.45 6.77 18.78
C PRO A 25 -14.07 6.28 18.33
N GLN A 26 -13.32 5.64 19.20
CA GLN A 26 -11.98 5.12 18.90
C GLN A 26 -12.07 3.82 18.08
N ALA A 27 -13.01 2.96 18.37
CA ALA A 27 -13.29 1.77 17.57
C ALA A 27 -13.84 2.16 16.20
N ALA A 28 -14.72 3.17 16.12
CA ALA A 28 -15.23 3.71 14.88
C ALA A 28 -14.09 4.30 14.01
N LEU A 29 -13.20 5.10 14.60
CA LEU A 29 -12.05 5.67 13.91
C LEU A 29 -11.09 4.57 13.44
N THR A 30 -10.79 3.60 14.29
CA THR A 30 -9.92 2.47 13.95
C THR A 30 -10.53 1.62 12.84
N SER A 31 -11.84 1.40 12.86
CA SER A 31 -12.56 0.69 11.82
C SER A 31 -12.61 1.48 10.52
N ALA A 32 -12.87 2.79 10.57
CA ALA A 32 -12.87 3.67 9.40
C ALA A 32 -11.47 3.75 8.78
N ILE A 33 -10.43 3.89 9.58
CA ILE A 33 -9.02 3.85 9.13
C ILE A 33 -8.69 2.45 8.60
N GLY A 34 -9.23 1.40 9.21
CA GLY A 34 -8.99 0.02 8.80
C GLY A 34 -9.72 -0.39 7.51
N SER A 35 -10.93 0.09 7.28
CA SER A 35 -11.89 -0.61 6.42
C SER A 35 -12.20 0.01 5.06
N GLY A 36 -11.81 1.24 4.72
CA GLY A 36 -12.34 1.69 3.47
C GLY A 36 -11.84 2.98 2.83
N PHE A 37 -11.13 3.80 3.54
CA PHE A 37 -10.63 5.06 3.02
C PHE A 37 -9.18 5.02 2.54
N ARG A 38 -8.64 3.81 2.41
CA ARG A 38 -7.25 3.63 2.00
C ARG A 38 -7.19 3.40 0.51
N GLY A 39 -6.72 4.40 -0.22
CA GLY A 39 -6.32 4.25 -1.62
C GLY A 39 -4.89 3.74 -1.75
N SER A 40 -4.59 3.14 -2.91
CA SER A 40 -3.22 2.77 -3.30
C SER A 40 -2.47 1.88 -2.30
N THR A 41 -3.21 1.01 -1.62
CA THR A 41 -2.68 -0.09 -0.82
C THR A 41 -2.35 -1.28 -1.71
N PHE A 42 -1.56 -2.21 -1.21
CA PHE A 42 -1.57 -3.57 -1.74
C PHE A 42 -2.31 -4.51 -0.79
N SER A 43 -2.87 -5.58 -1.35
CA SER A 43 -3.46 -6.67 -0.57
C SER A 43 -2.95 -8.00 -1.12
N ILE A 44 -2.45 -8.85 -0.24
CA ILE A 44 -1.86 -10.14 -0.58
C ILE A 44 -2.59 -11.24 0.16
N GLN A 45 -3.07 -12.24 -0.58
CA GLN A 45 -3.56 -13.48 0.02
C GLN A 45 -2.38 -14.22 0.65
N MET A 46 -2.48 -14.50 1.93
CA MET A 46 -1.50 -15.28 2.66
C MET A 46 -1.62 -16.77 2.29
N PRO A 47 -0.57 -17.59 2.52
CA PRO A 47 -0.61 -18.98 2.16
C PRO A 47 -1.79 -19.73 2.80
N LEU A 48 -2.61 -20.36 1.97
CA LEU A 48 -3.69 -21.22 2.44
C LEU A 48 -3.11 -22.48 3.10
N ARG A 49 -3.70 -22.86 4.23
CA ARG A 49 -3.33 -24.08 4.97
C ARG A 49 -4.53 -24.99 5.09
N ALA A 50 -4.43 -26.16 4.49
CA ALA A 50 -5.46 -27.18 4.67
C ALA A 50 -5.38 -27.77 6.09
N ASN A 51 -6.54 -28.08 6.66
CA ASN A 51 -6.66 -28.85 7.89
C ASN A 51 -6.37 -30.34 7.64
N ALA A 52 -6.45 -31.16 8.68
CA ALA A 52 -6.20 -32.60 8.60
C ALA A 52 -7.15 -33.36 7.64
N GLN A 53 -8.31 -32.77 7.31
CA GLN A 53 -9.30 -33.31 6.40
C GLN A 53 -9.13 -32.80 4.96
N GLY A 54 -8.07 -32.00 4.70
CA GLY A 54 -7.79 -31.42 3.40
C GLY A 54 -8.67 -30.20 3.03
N ARG A 55 -9.41 -29.64 4.00
CA ARG A 55 -10.26 -28.45 3.83
C ARG A 55 -9.53 -27.19 4.29
N TYR A 56 -9.94 -26.06 3.78
CA TYR A 56 -9.49 -24.75 4.24
C TYR A 56 -10.51 -24.14 5.20
N ASP A 57 -10.10 -23.94 6.44
CA ASP A 57 -10.96 -23.35 7.48
C ASP A 57 -10.91 -21.83 7.50
N ALA A 58 -9.95 -21.24 6.82
CA ALA A 58 -9.83 -19.79 6.69
C ALA A 58 -8.98 -19.38 5.48
N ALA A 59 -9.21 -18.15 5.02
CA ALA A 59 -8.32 -17.41 4.13
C ALA A 59 -7.96 -16.08 4.78
N GLU A 60 -6.69 -15.72 4.73
CA GLU A 60 -6.18 -14.45 5.28
C GLU A 60 -5.58 -13.59 4.19
N PHE A 61 -5.74 -12.28 4.34
CA PHE A 61 -5.22 -11.27 3.42
C PHE A 61 -4.48 -10.20 4.23
N LEU A 62 -3.23 -9.96 3.88
CA LEU A 62 -2.44 -8.84 4.42
C LEU A 62 -2.64 -7.63 3.52
N THR A 63 -3.11 -6.53 4.10
CA THR A 63 -3.22 -5.24 3.43
C THR A 63 -2.34 -4.23 4.16
N ALA A 64 -1.48 -3.50 3.44
CA ALA A 64 -0.55 -2.56 4.05
C ALA A 64 -0.33 -1.29 3.22
N GLY A 65 0.08 -0.23 3.91
CA GLY A 65 0.38 1.06 3.32
C GLY A 65 -0.84 1.78 2.74
N GLY A 66 -0.61 2.64 1.78
CA GLY A 66 -1.63 3.41 1.08
C GLY A 66 -1.76 4.84 1.58
N VAL A 67 -2.82 5.52 1.14
CA VAL A 67 -3.13 6.88 1.54
C VAL A 67 -4.44 6.94 2.30
N PHE A 68 -4.47 7.76 3.30
CA PHE A 68 -5.67 8.17 3.98
C PHE A 68 -6.23 9.39 3.24
N GLY A 69 -7.39 9.22 2.61
CA GLY A 69 -7.94 10.22 1.71
C GLY A 69 -8.55 11.42 2.41
N ALA A 70 -7.73 12.37 2.81
CA ALA A 70 -8.25 13.73 2.98
C ALA A 70 -8.04 14.44 1.65
N ILE A 71 -9.05 14.48 0.83
CA ILE A 71 -9.01 15.23 -0.43
C ILE A 71 -9.12 16.72 -0.09
N THR A 72 -8.00 17.36 0.09
CA THR A 72 -7.92 18.78 -0.18
C THR A 72 -7.24 18.95 -1.53
N ALA A 73 -8.02 19.00 -2.57
CA ALA A 73 -7.59 18.98 -3.97
C ALA A 73 -6.72 20.17 -4.41
N THR A 74 -6.16 20.94 -3.50
CA THR A 74 -5.50 22.19 -3.81
C THR A 74 -4.02 22.23 -3.47
N SER A 75 -3.50 21.18 -2.84
CA SER A 75 -2.07 21.12 -2.50
C SER A 75 -1.46 19.78 -2.90
N PRO A 76 -0.42 19.79 -3.72
CA PRO A 76 0.40 18.61 -3.98
C PRO A 76 0.95 18.04 -2.66
N GLY A 77 0.89 16.74 -2.51
CA GLY A 77 1.25 16.08 -1.26
C GLY A 77 0.17 16.15 -0.18
N SER A 78 -1.09 16.43 -0.57
CA SER A 78 -2.24 16.45 0.34
C SER A 78 -2.70 15.07 0.80
N TYR A 79 -2.17 14.00 0.24
CA TYR A 79 -2.44 12.65 0.71
C TYR A 79 -1.57 12.32 1.92
N ILE A 80 -2.23 11.92 2.98
CA ILE A 80 -1.54 11.39 4.17
C ILE A 80 -1.24 9.92 3.91
N THR A 81 0.02 9.60 3.72
CA THR A 81 0.47 8.21 3.61
C THR A 81 0.35 7.51 4.96
N THR A 82 0.07 6.22 4.93
CA THR A 82 -0.05 5.41 6.14
C THR A 82 0.94 4.25 6.14
N ASP A 83 1.41 3.90 7.33
CA ASP A 83 2.21 2.72 7.64
C ASP A 83 1.36 1.54 8.11
N LEU A 84 0.05 1.75 8.29
CA LEU A 84 -0.83 0.74 8.86
C LEU A 84 -0.88 -0.53 8.02
N SER A 85 -0.89 -1.65 8.71
CA SER A 85 -1.14 -2.96 8.13
C SER A 85 -2.26 -3.66 8.89
N ARG A 86 -3.04 -4.47 8.17
CA ARG A 86 -4.12 -5.26 8.76
C ARG A 86 -4.17 -6.65 8.15
N ILE A 87 -4.70 -7.58 8.91
CA ILE A 87 -5.09 -8.90 8.46
C ILE A 87 -6.61 -8.95 8.38
N ASP A 88 -7.10 -9.23 7.20
CA ASP A 88 -8.49 -9.58 6.94
C ASP A 88 -8.59 -11.10 6.86
N ARG A 89 -9.50 -11.69 7.66
CA ARG A 89 -9.67 -13.14 7.72
C ARG A 89 -11.10 -13.52 7.41
N ILE A 90 -11.25 -14.45 6.49
CA ILE A 90 -12.52 -15.12 6.20
C ILE A 90 -12.45 -16.49 6.84
N ASN A 91 -13.28 -16.75 7.83
CA ASN A 91 -13.41 -18.07 8.45
C ASN A 91 -14.50 -18.87 7.70
N ILE A 92 -14.25 -20.16 7.49
CA ILE A 92 -15.13 -21.08 6.77
C ILE A 92 -15.48 -22.21 7.72
N ALA A 93 -16.74 -22.26 8.14
CA ALA A 93 -17.21 -23.32 9.04
C ALA A 93 -17.46 -24.63 8.30
N SER A 94 -17.72 -25.72 9.05
CA SER A 94 -17.94 -27.04 8.49
C SER A 94 -19.23 -27.16 7.67
N ASP A 95 -20.19 -26.27 7.87
CA ASP A 95 -21.43 -26.13 7.11
C ASP A 95 -21.31 -25.16 5.93
N ASP A 96 -20.09 -24.74 5.60
CA ASP A 96 -19.73 -23.77 4.56
C ASP A 96 -20.25 -22.34 4.84
N SER A 97 -20.74 -22.05 6.04
CA SER A 97 -21.01 -20.69 6.45
C SER A 97 -19.70 -19.91 6.64
N MET A 98 -19.73 -18.60 6.37
CA MET A 98 -18.57 -17.76 6.43
C MET A 98 -18.77 -16.63 7.44
N SER A 99 -17.68 -16.28 8.12
CA SER A 99 -17.59 -15.08 8.94
C SER A 99 -16.33 -14.30 8.61
N TYR A 100 -16.37 -13.01 8.89
CA TYR A 100 -15.28 -12.07 8.57
C TYR A 100 -14.74 -11.44 9.84
N GLU A 101 -13.43 -11.35 9.92
CA GLU A 101 -12.70 -10.66 10.96
C GLU A 101 -11.66 -9.74 10.33
N SER A 102 -11.44 -8.58 10.93
CA SER A 102 -10.38 -7.66 10.53
C SER A 102 -9.65 -7.16 11.77
N ARG A 103 -8.32 -7.14 11.72
CA ARG A 103 -7.50 -6.66 12.81
C ARG A 103 -6.25 -5.96 12.31
N LEU A 104 -5.77 -4.99 13.06
CA LEU A 104 -4.46 -4.40 12.81
C LEU A 104 -3.36 -5.42 13.14
N THR A 105 -2.26 -5.32 12.42
CA THR A 105 -1.03 -6.04 12.65
C THR A 105 0.14 -5.07 12.71
N GLY A 106 1.39 -5.53 12.75
CA GLY A 106 2.55 -4.65 12.80
C GLY A 106 2.59 -3.67 11.64
N SER A 107 2.91 -2.41 11.92
CA SER A 107 3.01 -1.34 10.93
C SER A 107 4.30 -1.41 10.12
N LEU A 108 4.26 -0.92 8.89
CA LEU A 108 5.46 -0.64 8.09
C LEU A 108 6.39 0.34 8.84
N ASN A 109 7.68 0.22 8.62
CA ASN A 109 8.64 1.18 9.17
C ASN A 109 8.57 2.54 8.47
N LYS A 110 8.08 2.55 7.22
CA LYS A 110 7.87 3.77 6.44
C LYS A 110 6.48 3.81 5.84
N PRO A 111 5.70 4.86 6.14
CA PRO A 111 4.43 5.09 5.45
C PRO A 111 4.68 5.18 3.95
N ARG A 112 3.86 4.52 3.16
CA ARG A 112 4.00 4.55 1.70
C ARG A 112 2.68 4.36 0.99
N TRP A 113 2.50 5.08 -0.10
CA TRP A 113 1.47 4.82 -1.07
C TRP A 113 2.07 4.14 -2.31
N TYR A 114 1.26 3.41 -3.05
CA TYR A 114 1.69 2.64 -4.23
C TYR A 114 2.87 1.69 -3.98
N GLY A 115 3.03 1.21 -2.76
CA GLY A 115 3.90 0.07 -2.53
C GLY A 115 3.34 -1.19 -3.19
N THR A 116 4.21 -2.05 -3.69
CA THR A 116 3.82 -3.34 -4.26
C THR A 116 4.27 -4.48 -3.34
N GLY A 117 3.30 -5.26 -2.87
CA GLY A 117 3.56 -6.45 -2.05
C GLY A 117 3.84 -7.68 -2.92
N VAL A 118 4.73 -8.54 -2.46
CA VAL A 118 5.08 -9.81 -3.09
C VAL A 118 5.10 -10.91 -2.04
N LEU A 119 4.27 -11.94 -2.22
CA LEU A 119 4.33 -13.14 -1.39
C LEU A 119 5.55 -13.97 -1.79
N LEU A 120 6.39 -14.28 -0.81
CA LEU A 120 7.60 -15.07 -1.01
C LEU A 120 7.35 -16.57 -0.76
N PRO A 121 8.20 -17.48 -1.29
CA PRO A 121 8.07 -18.93 -1.06
C PRO A 121 8.14 -19.32 0.42
N THR A 122 8.74 -18.48 1.27
CA THR A 122 8.79 -18.67 2.72
C THR A 122 7.46 -18.41 3.43
N GLY A 123 6.47 -17.81 2.74
CA GLY A 123 5.22 -17.34 3.31
C GLY A 123 5.30 -15.95 3.90
N GLU A 124 6.46 -15.31 3.86
CA GLU A 124 6.65 -13.89 4.21
C GLU A 124 6.21 -13.00 3.05
N VAL A 125 5.95 -11.72 3.33
CA VAL A 125 5.59 -10.75 2.31
C VAL A 125 6.61 -9.62 2.27
N MET A 126 7.19 -9.38 1.10
CA MET A 126 8.02 -8.18 0.89
C MET A 126 7.21 -7.06 0.24
N VAL A 127 7.49 -5.83 0.65
CA VAL A 127 7.00 -4.63 -0.03
C VAL A 127 8.15 -3.90 -0.69
N PHE A 128 7.88 -3.46 -1.90
CA PHE A 128 8.80 -2.73 -2.77
C PHE A 128 8.21 -1.37 -3.13
N SER A 129 9.07 -0.41 -3.39
CA SER A 129 8.71 0.84 -4.07
C SER A 129 7.67 1.70 -3.31
N GLY A 130 7.05 2.60 -4.05
CA GLY A 130 6.12 3.58 -3.51
C GLY A 130 6.79 4.89 -3.13
N ALA A 131 6.00 5.80 -2.58
CA ALA A 131 6.45 7.13 -2.18
C ALA A 131 5.86 7.55 -0.83
N ASP A 132 6.52 8.48 -0.16
CA ASP A 132 6.07 9.02 1.13
C ASP A 132 4.98 10.10 0.97
N ARG A 133 4.77 10.59 -0.25
CA ARG A 133 3.75 11.60 -0.58
C ARG A 133 3.29 11.47 -2.02
N ASP A 134 2.19 12.14 -2.35
CA ASP A 134 1.67 12.20 -3.70
C ASP A 134 2.62 12.99 -4.63
N GLU A 135 3.17 12.31 -5.61
CA GLU A 135 4.01 12.93 -6.66
C GLU A 135 3.30 13.03 -8.02
N VAL A 136 2.06 12.53 -8.13
CA VAL A 136 1.33 12.56 -9.40
C VAL A 136 1.00 13.98 -9.80
N LEU A 137 0.68 14.83 -8.84
CA LEU A 137 0.30 16.23 -9.06
C LEU A 137 1.50 17.18 -9.11
N LEU A 138 2.60 16.85 -8.43
CA LEU A 138 3.87 17.59 -8.54
C LEU A 138 5.03 16.64 -8.78
N PRO A 139 5.41 16.48 -10.02
CA PRO A 139 6.59 15.71 -10.40
C PRO A 139 7.83 16.18 -9.66
N GLY A 140 8.58 15.24 -9.13
CA GLY A 140 9.82 15.52 -8.39
C GLY A 140 9.62 16.02 -6.95
N SER A 141 8.38 16.19 -6.48
CA SER A 141 8.09 16.54 -5.09
C SER A 141 7.97 15.33 -4.17
N GLY A 142 7.72 14.17 -4.73
CA GLY A 142 7.62 12.92 -3.99
C GLY A 142 8.97 12.35 -3.61
N SER A 143 9.06 11.74 -2.44
CA SER A 143 10.22 10.98 -2.02
C SER A 143 9.97 9.51 -2.28
N ALA A 144 10.64 8.97 -3.28
CA ALA A 144 10.61 7.54 -3.55
C ALA A 144 11.17 6.78 -2.35
N ILE A 145 10.46 5.76 -1.92
CA ILE A 145 10.91 4.89 -0.84
C ILE A 145 11.72 3.75 -1.46
N LEU A 146 13.02 3.78 -1.23
CA LEU A 146 13.94 2.75 -1.72
C LEU A 146 14.05 1.57 -0.75
N ASP A 147 13.78 1.79 0.54
CA ASP A 147 13.84 0.73 1.53
C ASP A 147 12.75 -0.30 1.24
N THR A 148 13.14 -1.56 1.09
CA THR A 148 12.20 -2.68 1.08
C THR A 148 11.92 -3.12 2.50
N GLU A 149 10.76 -3.71 2.74
CA GLU A 149 10.41 -4.24 4.06
C GLU A 149 9.85 -5.64 3.93
N LEU A 150 10.12 -6.48 4.93
CA LEU A 150 9.69 -7.87 5.00
C LEU A 150 8.77 -8.07 6.18
N TYR A 151 7.57 -8.56 5.93
CA TYR A 151 6.59 -8.98 6.93
C TYR A 151 6.77 -10.44 7.26
N ASP A 152 6.99 -10.73 8.53
CA ASP A 152 6.98 -12.09 9.06
C ASP A 152 5.61 -12.38 9.69
N PRO A 153 4.80 -13.30 9.13
CA PRO A 153 3.48 -13.62 9.67
C PRO A 153 3.52 -14.37 11.01
N LYS A 154 4.69 -14.87 11.45
CA LYS A 154 4.83 -15.54 12.75
C LYS A 154 4.97 -14.55 13.89
N THR A 155 5.70 -13.47 13.65
CA THR A 155 5.94 -12.40 14.62
C THR A 155 5.01 -11.22 14.41
N GLU A 156 4.33 -11.17 13.26
CA GLU A 156 3.45 -10.08 12.82
C GLU A 156 4.17 -8.72 12.80
N THR A 157 5.42 -8.72 12.38
CA THR A 157 6.25 -7.52 12.34
C THR A 157 6.86 -7.29 10.97
N TRP A 158 7.08 -6.02 10.64
CA TRP A 158 7.85 -5.59 9.48
C TRP A 158 9.29 -5.26 9.89
N ARG A 159 10.22 -5.65 9.05
CA ARG A 159 11.64 -5.29 9.20
C ARG A 159 12.19 -4.73 7.91
N VAL A 160 13.02 -3.69 8.03
CA VAL A 160 13.68 -3.07 6.88
C VAL A 160 14.72 -4.01 6.31
N MET A 161 14.74 -4.12 5.00
CA MET A 161 15.64 -4.96 4.24
C MET A 161 16.54 -4.11 3.33
N ALA A 162 17.33 -4.75 2.47
CA ALA A 162 18.20 -4.06 1.52
C ALA A 162 17.41 -3.13 0.60
N ARG A 163 18.00 -1.98 0.29
CA ARG A 163 17.37 -0.95 -0.53
C ARG A 163 17.38 -1.35 -2.01
N GLN A 164 16.36 -0.90 -2.73
CA GLN A 164 16.36 -0.85 -4.18
C GLN A 164 17.37 0.20 -4.67
N HIS A 165 17.90 0.01 -5.88
CA HIS A 165 18.76 0.99 -6.52
C HIS A 165 17.95 2.09 -7.21
N ASN A 166 16.88 1.69 -7.89
CA ASN A 166 16.12 2.59 -8.74
C ASN A 166 14.81 3.02 -8.05
N PRO A 167 14.54 4.33 -8.00
CA PRO A 167 13.28 4.82 -7.44
C PRO A 167 12.12 4.42 -8.34
N ARG A 168 11.09 3.82 -7.74
CA ARG A 168 9.81 3.46 -8.38
C ARG A 168 8.69 3.97 -7.49
N THR A 169 7.77 4.70 -8.05
CA THR A 169 6.73 5.38 -7.29
C THR A 169 5.36 4.98 -7.82
N TYR A 170 4.62 5.87 -8.42
CA TYR A 170 3.30 5.60 -8.99
C TYR A 170 3.36 4.55 -10.11
N HIS A 171 2.39 3.63 -10.17
CA HIS A 171 2.28 2.56 -11.18
C HIS A 171 3.55 1.68 -11.30
N ASN A 172 4.22 1.43 -10.19
CA ASN A 172 5.28 0.43 -10.15
C ASN A 172 4.72 -0.99 -10.13
N THR A 173 5.61 -1.95 -10.32
CA THR A 173 5.30 -3.37 -10.23
C THR A 173 6.45 -4.14 -9.61
N ALA A 174 6.12 -5.22 -8.92
CA ALA A 174 7.08 -6.21 -8.45
C ALA A 174 6.48 -7.61 -8.61
N MET A 175 7.29 -8.57 -9.04
CA MET A 175 6.84 -9.91 -9.34
C MET A 175 7.89 -10.94 -8.95
N LEU A 176 7.47 -11.99 -8.24
CA LEU A 176 8.32 -13.14 -7.95
C LEU A 176 8.58 -13.93 -9.24
N LEU A 177 9.87 -14.19 -9.49
CA LEU A 177 10.31 -14.99 -10.62
C LEU A 177 10.47 -16.47 -10.25
N PRO A 178 10.46 -17.37 -11.24
CA PRO A 178 10.65 -18.80 -10.99
C PRO A 178 11.97 -19.18 -10.31
N ASP A 179 13.00 -18.34 -10.43
CA ASP A 179 14.30 -18.54 -9.79
C ASP A 179 14.34 -18.00 -8.34
N GLY A 180 13.24 -17.46 -7.84
CA GLY A 180 13.11 -16.94 -6.49
C GLY A 180 13.51 -15.48 -6.30
N ARG A 181 14.03 -14.81 -7.34
CA ARG A 181 14.27 -13.36 -7.30
C ARG A 181 12.98 -12.60 -7.53
N VAL A 182 12.98 -11.32 -7.19
CA VAL A 182 11.86 -10.42 -7.48
C VAL A 182 12.28 -9.44 -8.57
N LEU A 183 11.53 -9.42 -9.66
CA LEU A 183 11.65 -8.39 -10.69
C LEU A 183 10.88 -7.16 -10.25
N VAL A 184 11.56 -6.01 -10.19
CA VAL A 184 10.96 -4.71 -9.85
C VAL A 184 11.10 -3.77 -11.03
N GLY A 185 10.03 -3.08 -11.37
CA GLY A 185 10.02 -2.18 -12.51
C GLY A 185 8.85 -1.21 -12.48
N GLY A 186 8.56 -0.63 -13.64
CA GLY A 186 7.46 0.30 -13.80
C GLY A 186 7.88 1.75 -13.61
N HIS A 187 6.97 2.57 -13.14
CA HIS A 187 7.10 4.00 -13.16
C HIS A 187 8.18 4.52 -12.21
N SER A 188 9.12 5.26 -12.74
CA SER A 188 10.04 6.09 -11.96
C SER A 188 9.41 7.46 -11.69
N PRO A 189 9.94 8.23 -10.72
CA PRO A 189 9.55 9.63 -10.54
C PRO A 189 9.61 10.39 -11.86
N ILE A 190 8.56 11.15 -12.17
CA ILE A 190 8.45 11.89 -13.43
C ILE A 190 8.51 13.38 -13.16
N ASN A 191 9.22 14.08 -14.07
CA ASN A 191 9.34 15.53 -14.02
C ASN A 191 8.24 16.26 -14.81
N THR A 192 7.12 15.58 -15.13
CA THR A 192 6.04 16.16 -15.92
C THR A 192 4.69 15.93 -15.25
N GLY A 193 3.85 16.97 -15.22
CA GLY A 193 2.50 16.91 -14.67
C GLY A 193 1.65 15.84 -15.36
N TYR A 194 1.36 14.77 -14.65
CA TYR A 194 0.63 13.62 -15.19
C TYR A 194 -0.86 13.90 -15.34
N ALA A 195 -1.41 14.72 -14.43
CA ALA A 195 -2.85 14.93 -14.33
C ALA A 195 -3.43 15.84 -15.41
N PHE A 196 -2.61 16.57 -16.14
CA PHE A 196 -3.11 17.63 -17.00
C PHE A 196 -2.83 17.43 -18.49
N SER A 197 -2.20 16.32 -18.91
CA SER A 197 -1.79 16.10 -20.30
C SER A 197 -1.08 17.33 -20.91
N LEU A 198 -0.42 18.12 -20.07
CA LEU A 198 0.29 19.31 -20.52
C LEU A 198 1.50 18.89 -21.32
N ASP A 199 1.55 19.34 -22.54
CA ASP A 199 2.78 19.26 -23.34
C ASP A 199 3.82 20.23 -22.78
N LEU A 200 4.65 19.74 -21.89
CA LEU A 200 5.72 20.51 -21.27
C LEU A 200 6.97 20.62 -22.15
N THR A 201 6.94 20.06 -23.37
CA THR A 201 8.03 20.21 -24.34
C THR A 201 8.27 21.67 -24.71
N ALA A 202 7.20 22.49 -24.69
CA ALA A 202 7.29 23.94 -24.87
C ALA A 202 8.11 24.65 -23.77
N LEU A 203 8.28 24.01 -22.59
CA LEU A 203 9.11 24.47 -21.49
C LEU A 203 10.50 23.81 -21.48
N GLY A 204 10.84 23.09 -22.56
CA GLY A 204 12.11 22.39 -22.66
C GLY A 204 12.18 21.07 -21.86
N LEU A 205 11.04 20.60 -21.36
CA LEU A 205 10.96 19.34 -20.64
C LEU A 205 10.56 18.21 -21.60
N SER A 206 11.37 17.17 -21.66
CA SER A 206 11.03 15.96 -22.42
C SER A 206 9.99 15.14 -21.68
N PRO A 207 8.96 14.59 -22.37
CA PRO A 207 7.97 13.71 -21.73
C PRO A 207 8.59 12.44 -21.11
N ASN A 208 9.79 12.06 -21.53
CA ASN A 208 10.52 10.92 -20.96
C ASN A 208 11.71 11.34 -20.07
N GLN A 209 11.86 12.62 -19.80
CA GLN A 209 12.98 13.12 -19.01
C GLN A 209 12.86 12.62 -17.56
N GLY A 210 13.88 11.94 -17.08
CA GLY A 210 13.92 11.34 -15.75
C GLY A 210 13.24 9.96 -15.62
N ARG A 211 12.64 9.43 -16.70
CA ARG A 211 12.13 8.05 -16.68
C ARG A 211 13.26 7.05 -16.85
N ASP A 212 13.27 6.09 -15.95
CA ASP A 212 14.18 4.95 -16.02
C ASP A 212 13.42 3.72 -16.53
N PRO A 213 13.66 3.23 -17.76
CA PRO A 213 12.99 2.08 -18.32
C PRO A 213 13.58 0.74 -17.85
N SER A 214 14.58 0.77 -17.01
CA SER A 214 15.25 -0.44 -16.54
C SER A 214 14.37 -1.25 -15.59
N PHE A 215 14.77 -2.51 -15.40
CA PHE A 215 14.25 -3.37 -14.36
C PHE A 215 15.36 -3.67 -13.36
N GLU A 216 14.97 -3.93 -12.13
CA GLU A 216 15.87 -4.37 -11.07
C GLU A 216 15.52 -5.79 -10.67
N LEU A 217 16.54 -6.63 -10.49
CA LEU A 217 16.40 -7.96 -9.92
C LEU A 217 16.82 -7.92 -8.45
N TYR A 218 15.88 -8.11 -7.59
CA TYR A 218 16.10 -8.14 -6.14
C TYR A 218 16.22 -9.59 -5.67
N SER A 219 17.27 -9.89 -4.90
CA SER A 219 17.48 -11.20 -4.29
C SER A 219 17.00 -11.17 -2.84
N PRO A 220 15.87 -11.83 -2.51
CA PRO A 220 15.37 -11.87 -1.14
C PRO A 220 16.31 -12.60 -0.17
N PRO A 221 16.16 -12.38 1.16
CA PRO A 221 17.09 -12.92 2.18
C PRO A 221 17.29 -14.44 2.13
N TYR A 222 16.25 -15.21 1.80
CA TYR A 222 16.35 -16.69 1.73
C TYR A 222 17.32 -17.18 0.66
N MET A 223 17.75 -16.32 -0.26
CA MET A 223 18.75 -16.70 -1.27
C MET A 223 20.19 -16.70 -0.72
N TYR A 224 20.38 -16.21 0.50
CA TYR A 224 21.67 -16.10 1.17
C TYR A 224 21.74 -16.88 2.49
N ALA A 225 20.70 -17.66 2.79
CA ALA A 225 20.59 -18.47 4.00
C ALA A 225 21.29 -19.84 3.83
#